data_d09b871aae52a6c73aa1d5b248058317
#
_entry.id   d09b871aae52a6c73aa1d5b248058317
#
_cell.length_a   1.000
_cell.length_b   1.000
_cell.length_c   1.000
_cell.angle_alpha   90.00
_cell.angle_beta   90.00
_cell.angle_gamma   90.00
#
_symmetry.space_group_name_H-M   'P 1'
#
loop_
_entity.id
_entity.type
_entity.pdbx_description
1 polymer ?
#
loop_
_entity_poly.entity_id
_entity_poly.type
_entity_poly.pdbx_seq_one_letter_code
_entity_poly.pdbx_strand_id
1 'polypeptide(L)'
;MHNEILGYTEEKLKNLCEDIITQSKKQGVESAEVDISISSGKNLTVRNEDIETFEINNDKNISLTLYLNGRKSVVSSSDFSKKTIQHLIDNSLNMLKVTEQDPYFGIVEQDLHPKQTRSVDIFYPQELSFDEMLEVAKQAESAAKSYDEQITNSEGAS
;
A
#
# COMPACT_ATOMS: atom_id res chain seq x y z
N MET A 1 -0.95 18.91 -10.09
CA MET A 1 -2.19 18.49 -9.41
C MET A 1 -1.77 17.80 -8.13
N HIS A 2 -2.26 18.21 -6.98
CA HIS A 2 -1.96 17.53 -5.71
C HIS A 2 -2.80 16.26 -5.67
N ASN A 3 -2.12 15.12 -5.86
CA ASN A 3 -2.75 13.82 -5.69
C ASN A 3 -2.97 13.58 -4.20
N GLU A 4 -4.17 13.91 -3.72
CA GLU A 4 -4.60 13.60 -2.37
C GLU A 4 -5.43 12.31 -2.39
N ILE A 5 -4.99 11.29 -1.67
CA ILE A 5 -5.70 10.02 -1.51
C ILE A 5 -6.09 9.89 -0.04
N LEU A 6 -7.36 9.71 0.24
CA LEU A 6 -7.90 9.56 1.61
C LEU A 6 -7.46 10.68 2.58
N GLY A 7 -7.32 11.94 2.09
CA GLY A 7 -6.89 13.07 2.91
C GLY A 7 -5.38 13.21 3.10
N TYR A 8 -4.57 12.39 2.42
CA TYR A 8 -3.12 12.41 2.50
C TYR A 8 -2.49 12.84 1.18
N THR A 9 -1.59 13.82 1.26
CA THR A 9 -0.70 14.21 0.16
C THR A 9 0.65 13.51 0.33
N GLU A 10 1.42 13.38 -0.76
CA GLU A 10 2.78 12.85 -0.73
C GLU A 10 3.67 13.55 0.30
N GLU A 11 3.57 14.87 0.42
CA GLU A 11 4.31 15.67 1.40
C GLU A 11 3.94 15.31 2.84
N LYS A 12 2.64 15.16 3.14
CA LYS A 12 2.18 14.72 4.48
C LYS A 12 2.74 13.34 4.83
N LEU A 13 2.78 12.41 3.85
CA LEU A 13 3.31 11.07 4.06
C LEU A 13 4.82 11.07 4.27
N LYS A 14 5.57 11.86 3.50
CA LYS A 14 7.02 12.04 3.70
C LYS A 14 7.34 12.60 5.08
N ASN A 15 6.65 13.65 5.50
CA ASN A 15 6.82 14.23 6.83
C ASN A 15 6.52 13.20 7.93
N LEU A 16 5.49 12.37 7.75
CA LEU A 16 5.15 11.31 8.70
C LEU A 16 6.26 10.24 8.78
N CYS A 17 6.82 9.83 7.64
CA CYS A 17 7.97 8.91 7.61
C CYS A 17 9.18 9.49 8.36
N GLU A 18 9.53 10.75 8.08
CA GLU A 18 10.65 11.45 8.72
C GLU A 18 10.45 11.56 10.24
N ASP A 19 9.25 11.88 10.68
CA ASP A 19 8.90 11.95 12.10
C ASP A 19 9.06 10.58 12.79
N ILE A 20 8.59 9.51 12.18
CA ILE A 20 8.71 8.14 12.73
C ILE A 20 10.18 7.73 12.82
N ILE A 21 10.96 7.95 11.77
CA ILE A 21 12.40 7.64 11.75
C ILE A 21 13.11 8.44 12.83
N THR A 22 12.81 9.73 12.97
CA THR A 22 13.41 10.60 13.96
C THR A 22 13.10 10.15 15.39
N GLN A 23 11.84 9.78 15.66
CA GLN A 23 11.42 9.26 16.96
C GLN A 23 12.10 7.93 17.26
N SER A 24 12.19 7.02 16.29
CA SER A 24 12.86 5.73 16.44
C SER A 24 14.35 5.89 16.76
N LYS A 25 15.04 6.77 16.04
CA LYS A 25 16.47 7.07 16.30
C LYS A 25 16.72 7.65 17.69
N LYS A 26 15.81 8.48 18.20
CA LYS A 26 15.89 8.98 19.59
C LYS A 26 15.83 7.88 20.64
N GLN A 27 15.27 6.72 20.31
CA GLN A 27 15.22 5.53 21.18
C GLN A 27 16.48 4.67 21.09
N GLY A 28 17.49 5.08 20.32
CA GLY A 28 18.80 4.44 20.27
C GLY A 28 18.94 3.32 19.25
N VAL A 29 18.03 3.23 18.26
CA VAL A 29 18.20 2.27 17.16
C VAL A 29 19.30 2.74 16.19
N GLU A 30 20.00 1.79 15.57
CA GLU A 30 21.05 2.06 14.58
C GLU A 30 20.43 2.57 13.27
N SER A 31 19.37 1.90 12.83
CA SER A 31 18.69 2.23 11.58
C SER A 31 17.19 1.98 11.67
N ALA A 32 16.44 2.73 10.88
CA ALA A 32 14.99 2.59 10.75
C ALA A 32 14.57 2.80 9.29
N GLU A 33 13.64 1.97 8.84
CA GLU A 33 12.92 2.11 7.55
C GLU A 33 11.44 2.25 7.83
N VAL A 34 10.79 3.15 7.10
CA VAL A 34 9.34 3.35 7.16
C VAL A 34 8.79 3.28 5.75
N ASP A 35 7.84 2.40 5.57
CA ASP A 35 7.03 2.32 4.36
C ASP A 35 5.59 2.70 4.68
N ILE A 36 5.03 3.62 3.89
CA ILE A 36 3.62 4.01 3.99
C ILE A 36 2.96 3.80 2.64
N SER A 37 1.90 2.99 2.64
CA SER A 37 1.05 2.80 1.48
C SER A 37 -0.38 3.26 1.75
N ILE A 38 -0.96 3.91 0.76
CA ILE A 38 -2.38 4.29 0.74
C ILE A 38 -2.93 3.94 -0.63
N SER A 39 -4.04 3.22 -0.64
CA SER A 39 -4.76 2.90 -1.86
C SER A 39 -6.25 3.15 -1.73
N SER A 40 -6.86 3.56 -2.81
CA SER A 40 -8.30 3.67 -2.97
C SER A 40 -8.67 3.08 -4.32
N GLY A 41 -9.65 2.20 -4.34
CA GLY A 41 -10.08 1.53 -5.54
C GLY A 41 -11.56 1.18 -5.52
N LYS A 42 -12.11 0.98 -6.71
CA LYS A 42 -13.46 0.45 -6.91
C LYS A 42 -13.35 -0.80 -7.77
N ASN A 43 -14.12 -1.81 -7.45
CA ASN A 43 -14.24 -3.02 -8.25
C ASN A 43 -15.72 -3.30 -8.50
N LEU A 44 -16.09 -3.53 -9.76
CA LEU A 44 -17.44 -3.90 -10.17
C LEU A 44 -17.37 -5.15 -11.02
N THR A 45 -18.15 -6.17 -10.67
CA THR A 45 -18.27 -7.41 -11.42
C THR A 45 -19.71 -7.56 -11.92
N VAL A 46 -19.83 -7.82 -13.21
CA VAL A 46 -21.10 -8.18 -13.87
C VAL A 46 -21.05 -9.64 -14.24
N ARG A 47 -22.14 -10.36 -13.96
CA ARG A 47 -22.32 -11.75 -14.40
C ARG A 47 -23.73 -11.95 -14.91
N ASN A 48 -23.88 -12.50 -16.12
CA ASN A 48 -25.15 -12.69 -16.81
C ASN A 48 -25.98 -11.38 -16.90
N GLU A 49 -25.31 -10.29 -17.26
CA GLU A 49 -25.87 -8.93 -17.39
C GLU A 49 -26.26 -8.25 -16.07
N ASP A 50 -26.23 -8.97 -14.95
CA ASP A 50 -26.54 -8.43 -13.62
C ASP A 50 -25.26 -8.08 -12.85
N ILE A 51 -25.38 -7.13 -11.92
CA ILE A 51 -24.29 -6.77 -11.03
C ILE A 51 -24.13 -7.90 -10.00
N GLU A 52 -23.00 -8.58 -10.00
CA GLU A 52 -22.65 -9.59 -9.01
C GLU A 52 -22.03 -8.97 -7.76
N THR A 53 -21.05 -8.08 -7.95
CA THR A 53 -20.40 -7.37 -6.84
C THR A 53 -20.08 -5.92 -7.21
N PHE A 54 -20.12 -5.05 -6.20
CA PHE A 54 -19.55 -3.71 -6.26
C PHE A 54 -18.87 -3.42 -4.93
N GLU A 55 -17.56 -3.16 -4.98
CA GLU A 55 -16.73 -2.94 -3.81
C GLU A 55 -15.98 -1.62 -3.90
N ILE A 56 -15.84 -0.94 -2.77
CA ILE A 56 -14.98 0.23 -2.62
C ILE A 56 -13.96 -0.10 -1.54
N ASN A 57 -12.69 -0.16 -1.92
CA ASN A 57 -11.59 -0.49 -1.02
C ASN A 57 -10.76 0.76 -0.73
N ASN A 58 -10.58 1.05 0.54
CA ASN A 58 -9.77 2.15 1.04
C ASN A 58 -8.78 1.60 2.06
N ASP A 59 -7.55 1.37 1.62
CA ASP A 59 -6.53 0.76 2.44
C ASP A 59 -5.41 1.76 2.75
N LYS A 60 -4.89 1.67 3.96
CA LYS A 60 -3.70 2.39 4.38
C LYS A 60 -2.87 1.54 5.33
N ASN A 61 -1.57 1.60 5.17
CA ASN A 61 -0.65 0.85 6.01
C ASN A 61 0.62 1.64 6.28
N ILE A 62 1.09 1.55 7.53
CA ILE A 62 2.46 1.92 7.93
C ILE A 62 3.17 0.62 8.27
N SER A 63 4.36 0.41 7.72
CA SER A 63 5.30 -0.63 8.11
C SER A 63 6.56 0.04 8.65
N LEU A 64 6.94 -0.28 9.88
CA LEU A 64 8.15 0.18 10.54
C LEU A 64 9.11 -1.00 10.71
N THR A 65 10.31 -0.86 10.15
CA THR A 65 11.42 -1.79 10.37
C THR A 65 12.50 -1.10 11.19
N LEU A 66 12.90 -1.71 12.28
CA LEU A 66 14.02 -1.23 13.12
C LEU A 66 15.17 -2.22 13.11
N TYR A 67 16.40 -1.68 13.15
CA TYR A 67 17.64 -2.44 13.22
C TYR A 67 18.44 -2.00 14.43
N LEU A 68 18.94 -2.96 15.22
CA LEU A 68 19.79 -2.74 16.38
C LEU A 68 20.61 -3.98 16.71
N ASN A 69 21.94 -3.85 16.77
CA ASN A 69 22.88 -4.92 17.14
C ASN A 69 22.68 -6.21 16.31
N GLY A 70 22.58 -6.09 14.99
CA GLY A 70 22.34 -7.22 14.09
C GLY A 70 20.96 -7.87 14.26
N ARG A 71 20.01 -7.19 14.85
CA ARG A 71 18.62 -7.65 15.01
C ARG A 71 17.68 -6.80 14.18
N LYS A 72 16.61 -7.41 13.70
CA LYS A 72 15.57 -6.77 12.89
C LYS A 72 14.20 -7.03 13.49
N SER A 73 13.38 -6.02 13.55
CA SER A 73 11.96 -6.15 13.85
C SER A 73 11.13 -5.43 12.80
N VAL A 74 9.97 -5.99 12.46
CA VAL A 74 9.00 -5.39 11.53
C VAL A 74 7.64 -5.38 12.19
N VAL A 75 7.01 -4.21 12.23
CA VAL A 75 5.65 -4.04 12.75
C VAL A 75 4.85 -3.18 11.79
N SER A 76 3.54 -3.36 11.75
CA SER A 76 2.67 -2.59 10.86
C SER A 76 1.35 -2.21 11.53
N SER A 77 0.70 -1.17 10.97
CA SER A 77 -0.63 -0.73 11.39
C SER A 77 -1.35 0.00 10.26
N SER A 78 -2.68 -0.09 10.26
CA SER A 78 -3.55 0.74 9.42
C SER A 78 -3.97 2.05 10.10
N ASP A 79 -3.64 2.26 11.37
CA ASP A 79 -3.94 3.48 12.11
C ASP A 79 -2.73 4.40 12.20
N PHE A 80 -2.86 5.61 11.63
CA PHE A 80 -1.80 6.63 11.56
C PHE A 80 -1.86 7.63 12.73
N SER A 81 -2.61 7.34 13.78
CA SER A 81 -2.67 8.19 14.96
C SER A 81 -1.31 8.25 15.69
N LYS A 82 -1.00 9.39 16.29
CA LYS A 82 0.24 9.57 17.06
C LYS A 82 0.41 8.51 18.16
N LYS A 83 -0.69 8.11 18.79
CA LYS A 83 -0.69 7.07 19.82
C LYS A 83 -0.28 5.72 19.25
N THR A 84 -0.85 5.33 18.12
CA THR A 84 -0.53 4.05 17.47
C THR A 84 0.91 4.04 16.96
N ILE A 85 1.40 5.14 16.39
CA ILE A 85 2.78 5.28 15.96
C ILE A 85 3.75 5.08 17.14
N GLN A 86 3.49 5.70 18.30
CA GLN A 86 4.30 5.47 19.50
C GLN A 86 4.27 4.00 19.92
N HIS A 87 3.10 3.36 19.91
CA HIS A 87 2.98 1.93 20.22
C HIS A 87 3.74 1.04 19.21
N LEU A 88 3.75 1.39 17.93
CA LEU A 88 4.54 0.68 16.92
C LEU A 88 6.04 0.73 17.25
N ILE A 89 6.56 1.90 17.59
CA ILE A 89 7.95 2.08 17.96
C ILE A 89 8.28 1.24 19.22
N ASP A 90 7.46 1.34 20.26
CA ASP A 90 7.66 0.63 21.52
C ASP A 90 7.60 -0.90 21.31
N ASN A 91 6.64 -1.39 20.54
CA ASN A 91 6.49 -2.81 20.20
C ASN A 91 7.69 -3.32 19.38
N SER A 92 8.13 -2.54 18.38
CA SER A 92 9.29 -2.89 17.57
C SER A 92 10.56 -2.99 18.41
N LEU A 93 10.79 -2.04 19.33
CA LEU A 93 11.92 -2.08 20.27
C LEU A 93 11.85 -3.30 21.20
N ASN A 94 10.67 -3.69 21.68
CA ASN A 94 10.52 -4.87 22.50
C ASN A 94 10.77 -6.17 21.73
N MET A 95 10.34 -6.23 20.47
CA MET A 95 10.64 -7.37 19.58
C MET A 95 12.13 -7.52 19.33
N LEU A 96 12.87 -6.44 19.14
CA LEU A 96 14.34 -6.48 18.97
C LEU A 96 15.07 -7.16 20.13
N LYS A 97 14.51 -7.12 21.36
CA LYS A 97 15.14 -7.75 22.54
C LYS A 97 15.12 -9.28 22.48
N VAL A 98 14.16 -9.87 21.74
CA VAL A 98 13.92 -11.32 21.68
C VAL A 98 14.19 -11.92 20.30
N THR A 99 14.41 -11.09 19.27
CA THR A 99 14.73 -11.56 17.92
C THR A 99 16.17 -12.08 17.88
N GLU A 100 16.42 -13.12 17.08
CA GLU A 100 17.78 -13.63 16.85
C GLU A 100 18.65 -12.61 16.11
N GLN A 101 19.95 -12.69 16.33
CA GLN A 101 20.93 -11.85 15.65
C GLN A 101 21.32 -12.48 14.31
N ASP A 102 21.39 -11.61 13.29
CA ASP A 102 21.97 -11.92 12.00
C ASP A 102 22.91 -10.76 11.61
N PRO A 103 24.21 -11.01 11.38
CA PRO A 103 25.17 -9.96 11.04
C PRO A 103 24.87 -9.26 9.71
N TYR A 104 23.99 -9.83 8.89
CA TYR A 104 23.58 -9.25 7.61
C TYR A 104 22.33 -8.37 7.71
N PHE A 105 21.71 -8.26 8.88
CA PHE A 105 20.59 -7.33 9.05
C PHE A 105 21.08 -5.88 9.13
N GLY A 106 20.58 -5.06 8.23
CA GLY A 106 20.92 -3.63 8.17
C GLY A 106 20.30 -2.97 6.95
N ILE A 107 20.42 -1.66 6.88
CA ILE A 107 20.10 -0.88 5.69
C ILE A 107 21.26 -1.01 4.68
N VAL A 108 20.93 -1.03 3.40
CA VAL A 108 21.91 -0.99 2.30
C VAL A 108 22.84 0.22 2.47
N GLU A 109 24.12 0.04 2.16
CA GLU A 109 25.14 1.09 2.25
C GLU A 109 24.74 2.32 1.40
N GLN A 110 25.04 3.52 1.90
CA GLN A 110 24.57 4.77 1.30
C GLN A 110 25.05 5.00 -0.13
N ASP A 111 26.21 4.49 -0.50
CA ASP A 111 26.79 4.59 -1.85
C ASP A 111 26.06 3.68 -2.86
N LEU A 112 25.34 2.66 -2.40
CA LEU A 112 24.50 1.78 -3.21
C LEU A 112 23.08 2.31 -3.39
N HIS A 113 22.70 3.38 -2.69
CA HIS A 113 21.41 4.02 -2.91
C HIS A 113 21.38 4.78 -4.23
N PRO A 114 20.24 4.77 -4.95
CA PRO A 114 20.10 5.55 -6.17
C PRO A 114 20.23 7.05 -5.86
N LYS A 115 21.13 7.73 -6.58
CA LYS A 115 21.36 9.18 -6.41
C LYS A 115 20.18 10.05 -6.83
N GLN A 116 19.30 9.50 -7.67
CA GLN A 116 18.09 10.15 -8.15
C GLN A 116 16.97 9.12 -8.32
N THR A 117 15.80 9.45 -7.82
CA THR A 117 14.58 8.68 -8.11
C THR A 117 14.11 9.05 -9.51
N ARG A 118 13.99 8.05 -10.41
CA ARG A 118 13.37 8.26 -11.72
C ARG A 118 11.86 8.37 -11.56
N SER A 119 11.27 9.42 -12.13
CA SER A 119 9.84 9.41 -12.43
C SER A 119 9.59 8.42 -13.55
N VAL A 120 8.75 7.42 -13.32
CA VAL A 120 8.45 6.37 -14.30
C VAL A 120 7.09 6.58 -14.98
N ASP A 121 6.44 7.74 -14.77
CA ASP A 121 5.20 8.15 -15.43
C ASP A 121 4.16 7.02 -15.57
N ILE A 122 3.85 6.36 -14.44
CA ILE A 122 2.92 5.22 -14.39
C ILE A 122 1.61 5.55 -13.65
N PHE A 123 1.42 6.82 -13.27
CA PHE A 123 0.27 7.24 -12.51
C PHE A 123 -0.72 8.01 -13.39
N TYR A 124 -1.77 7.34 -13.83
CA TYR A 124 -2.85 7.87 -14.66
C TYR A 124 -4.20 7.65 -13.96
N PRO A 125 -4.56 8.47 -12.96
CA PRO A 125 -5.82 8.31 -12.25
C PRO A 125 -6.98 8.56 -13.21
N GLN A 126 -7.91 7.62 -13.24
CA GLN A 126 -9.19 7.74 -13.94
C GLN A 126 -10.31 7.67 -12.92
N GLU A 127 -11.18 8.67 -12.94
CA GLU A 127 -12.40 8.67 -12.15
C GLU A 127 -13.55 8.19 -13.02
N LEU A 128 -13.75 6.86 -13.02
CA LEU A 128 -14.93 6.27 -13.65
C LEU A 128 -16.11 6.36 -12.68
N SER A 129 -17.25 6.80 -13.18
CA SER A 129 -18.54 6.70 -12.49
C SER A 129 -18.98 5.23 -12.41
N PHE A 130 -19.92 4.95 -11.52
CA PHE A 130 -20.50 3.62 -11.43
C PHE A 130 -21.12 3.17 -12.76
N ASP A 131 -21.86 4.05 -13.45
CA ASP A 131 -22.51 3.73 -14.71
C ASP A 131 -21.50 3.44 -15.84
N GLU A 132 -20.39 4.17 -15.90
CA GLU A 132 -19.32 3.91 -16.87
C GLU A 132 -18.65 2.56 -16.60
N MET A 133 -18.37 2.22 -15.33
CA MET A 133 -17.81 0.91 -14.96
C MET A 133 -18.77 -0.23 -15.33
N LEU A 134 -20.07 -0.04 -15.05
CA LEU A 134 -21.11 -1.02 -15.36
C LEU A 134 -21.24 -1.25 -16.86
N GLU A 135 -21.23 -0.18 -17.64
CA GLU A 135 -21.33 -0.28 -19.11
C GLU A 135 -20.13 -1.03 -19.71
N VAL A 136 -18.90 -0.70 -19.27
CA VAL A 136 -17.68 -1.39 -19.74
C VAL A 136 -17.71 -2.88 -19.38
N ALA A 137 -18.11 -3.23 -18.15
CA ALA A 137 -18.19 -4.63 -17.73
C ALA A 137 -19.26 -5.41 -18.51
N LYS A 138 -20.46 -4.83 -18.72
CA LYS A 138 -21.51 -5.44 -19.55
C LYS A 138 -21.08 -5.64 -20.99
N GLN A 139 -20.43 -4.65 -21.59
CA GLN A 139 -19.92 -4.76 -22.97
C GLN A 139 -18.88 -5.88 -23.08
N ALA A 140 -17.97 -5.99 -22.12
CA ALA A 140 -16.95 -7.04 -22.11
C ALA A 140 -17.57 -8.44 -22.00
N GLU A 141 -18.52 -8.65 -21.07
CA GLU A 141 -19.24 -9.92 -20.94
C GLU A 141 -20.04 -10.26 -22.19
N SER A 142 -20.80 -9.29 -22.70
CA SER A 142 -21.63 -9.47 -23.91
C SER A 142 -20.79 -9.83 -25.14
N ALA A 143 -19.64 -9.16 -25.32
CA ALA A 143 -18.70 -9.47 -26.40
C ALA A 143 -18.16 -10.90 -26.31
N ALA A 144 -17.82 -11.36 -25.12
CA ALA A 144 -17.36 -12.73 -24.89
C ALA A 144 -18.46 -13.76 -25.19
N LYS A 145 -19.67 -13.55 -24.69
CA LYS A 145 -20.82 -14.46 -24.87
C LYS A 145 -21.30 -14.52 -26.33
N SER A 146 -21.19 -13.42 -27.06
CA SER A 146 -21.61 -13.34 -28.47
C SER A 146 -20.59 -13.87 -29.48
N TYR A 147 -19.37 -14.22 -29.02
CA TYR A 147 -18.30 -14.69 -29.88
C TYR A 147 -18.60 -16.04 -30.55
N ASP A 148 -19.24 -16.98 -29.82
CA ASP A 148 -19.62 -18.29 -30.34
C ASP A 148 -20.88 -18.80 -29.62
N GLU A 149 -21.82 -19.43 -30.34
CA GLU A 149 -23.04 -20.00 -29.77
C GLU A 149 -22.79 -21.12 -28.73
N GLN A 150 -21.61 -21.72 -28.74
CA GLN A 150 -21.20 -22.70 -27.75
C GLN A 150 -20.87 -22.10 -26.39
N ILE A 151 -20.68 -20.76 -26.32
CA ILE A 151 -20.45 -20.06 -25.06
C ILE A 151 -21.79 -19.79 -24.39
N THR A 152 -22.22 -20.72 -23.56
CA THR A 152 -23.53 -20.68 -22.87
C THR A 152 -23.47 -20.08 -21.46
N ASN A 153 -22.28 -19.82 -20.92
CA ASN A 153 -22.08 -19.30 -19.58
C ASN A 153 -20.87 -18.34 -19.53
N SER A 154 -20.86 -17.47 -18.53
CA SER A 154 -19.77 -16.54 -18.22
C SER A 154 -19.46 -16.59 -16.73
N GLU A 155 -18.20 -16.48 -16.37
CA GLU A 155 -17.78 -16.22 -14.98
C GLU A 155 -17.83 -14.72 -14.64
N GLY A 156 -18.27 -13.90 -15.59
CA GLY A 156 -18.41 -12.46 -15.44
C GLY A 156 -17.28 -11.67 -16.05
N ALA A 157 -17.44 -10.34 -15.97
CA ALA A 157 -16.42 -9.35 -16.32
C ALA A 157 -16.27 -8.33 -15.19
N SER A 158 -15.04 -8.02 -14.87
CA SER A 158 -14.72 -7.08 -13.80
C SER A 158 -13.90 -5.91 -14.34
#